data_5f29123677d0e6fd058246c1e2dfc29d
#
_entry.id   5f29123677d0e6fd058246c1e2dfc29d
#
_cell.length_a   1.000
_cell.length_b   1.000
_cell.length_c   1.000
_cell.angle_alpha   90.00
_cell.angle_beta   90.00
_cell.angle_gamma   90.00
#
_symmetry.space_group_name_H-M   'P 1'
#
loop_
_entity.id
_entity.type
_entity.pdbx_description
1 polymer ?
#
loop_
_entity_poly.entity_id
_entity_poly.type
_entity_poly.pdbx_seq_one_letter_code
_entity_poly.pdbx_strand_id
1 'polypeptide(L)'
;MTTTSALHSTPLGPIRSDAGMHRPLGLDSVTITGGSWAPYLERNARTTIPHAQSWMERLGWVGNFTAAVEGTIADVRQGREFSDSDVYKLMEAMAWEIGRTGDPDMERRFQELTAVIVPAQEDDGYLNTRFGHEGQEPRYSDFEWGHELYCAGHMLQAAIARLRTTGPDDFTAAAVRVADHLCEVFGDGGLDAVCGHPEVETALVELGRTLDEPRYTALAARFLALRGRGLLGEIEFGQQYFQDDEPVYDASVLRSEEHTSELQSHA
;
A
#
# COMPACT_ATOMS: atom_id res chain seq x y z
N MET A 1 0.65 36.65 16.98
CA MET A 1 1.75 35.72 17.36
C MET A 1 1.27 34.33 17.06
N THR A 2 1.58 33.86 15.89
CA THR A 2 1.20 32.53 15.40
C THR A 2 2.23 31.54 15.93
N THR A 3 1.84 30.69 16.86
CA THR A 3 2.64 29.59 17.34
C THR A 3 2.76 28.55 16.21
N THR A 4 3.89 28.57 15.55
CA THR A 4 4.32 27.48 14.68
C THR A 4 4.47 26.24 15.60
N SER A 5 3.48 25.35 15.54
CA SER A 5 3.59 24.02 16.13
C SER A 5 4.80 23.36 15.49
N ALA A 6 5.84 23.12 16.27
CA ALA A 6 6.96 22.30 15.85
C ALA A 6 6.39 20.95 15.43
N LEU A 7 6.43 20.66 14.14
CA LEU A 7 6.31 19.30 13.62
C LEU A 7 7.35 18.50 14.39
N HIS A 8 6.90 17.71 15.35
CA HIS A 8 7.75 16.77 16.06
C HIS A 8 8.41 15.93 14.98
N SER A 9 9.73 15.93 14.95
CA SER A 9 10.52 15.12 14.05
C SER A 9 10.11 13.66 14.25
N THR A 10 9.13 13.22 13.48
CA THR A 10 8.71 11.82 13.44
C THR A 10 9.92 11.06 12.91
N PRO A 11 10.40 10.00 13.58
CA PRO A 11 11.52 9.23 13.07
C PRO A 11 11.15 8.77 11.65
N LEU A 12 11.98 9.14 10.68
CA LEU A 12 11.84 8.72 9.31
C LEU A 12 12.12 7.21 9.23
N GLY A 13 11.08 6.42 9.15
CA GLY A 13 11.16 4.97 9.05
C GLY A 13 9.79 4.38 8.77
N PRO A 14 9.72 3.16 8.19
CA PRO A 14 8.48 2.53 7.78
C PRO A 14 7.55 2.18 8.94
N ILE A 15 8.08 2.00 10.15
CA ILE A 15 7.32 1.64 11.35
C ILE A 15 7.64 2.61 12.47
N ARG A 16 6.58 3.12 13.10
CA ARG A 16 6.68 3.92 14.33
C ARG A 16 6.44 3.02 15.54
N SER A 17 7.44 2.85 16.41
CA SER A 17 7.29 2.13 17.67
C SER A 17 7.04 3.11 18.82
N ASP A 18 5.85 3.05 19.40
CA ASP A 18 5.48 3.90 20.54
C ASP A 18 5.65 3.19 21.90
N ALA A 19 5.70 1.85 21.91
CA ALA A 19 5.66 1.05 23.14
C ALA A 19 6.97 0.35 23.50
N GLY A 20 8.02 0.48 22.70
CA GLY A 20 9.30 -0.21 22.93
C GLY A 20 10.37 0.63 23.61
N MET A 21 11.35 -0.04 24.24
CA MET A 21 12.57 0.62 24.71
C MET A 21 13.47 1.07 23.53
N HIS A 22 13.30 0.47 22.36
CA HIS A 22 14.07 0.77 21.17
C HIS A 22 13.21 1.54 20.17
N ARG A 23 13.76 2.60 19.62
CA ARG A 23 13.13 3.38 18.54
C ARG A 23 13.97 3.23 17.27
N PRO A 24 13.36 3.09 16.08
CA PRO A 24 14.10 3.10 14.84
C PRO A 24 14.79 4.45 14.66
N LEU A 25 15.98 4.43 14.08
CA LEU A 25 16.66 5.65 13.66
C LEU A 25 16.01 6.18 12.38
N GLY A 26 15.98 7.50 12.24
CA GLY A 26 15.55 8.14 11.00
C GLY A 26 16.55 7.96 9.86
N LEU A 27 16.10 8.15 8.63
CA LEU A 27 16.96 8.10 7.43
C LEU A 27 18.10 9.14 7.47
N ASP A 28 17.88 10.25 8.16
CA ASP A 28 18.83 11.34 8.39
C ASP A 28 19.87 11.03 9.46
N SER A 29 19.60 10.03 10.29
CA SER A 29 20.48 9.68 11.44
C SER A 29 21.61 8.73 11.08
N VAL A 30 21.51 8.05 9.91
CA VAL A 30 22.50 7.06 9.45
C VAL A 30 22.83 7.27 7.99
N THR A 31 24.10 7.53 7.69
CA THR A 31 24.59 7.65 6.31
C THR A 31 25.59 6.54 6.01
N ILE A 32 25.34 5.77 4.96
CA ILE A 32 26.27 4.76 4.45
C ILE A 32 27.25 5.44 3.50
N THR A 33 28.50 5.57 3.93
CA THR A 33 29.55 6.30 3.19
C THR A 33 30.50 5.39 2.41
N GLY A 34 30.35 4.06 2.54
CA GLY A 34 31.26 3.12 1.89
C GLY A 34 30.90 1.66 2.16
N GLY A 35 31.88 0.76 1.95
CA GLY A 35 31.71 -0.68 2.12
C GLY A 35 30.84 -1.32 1.04
N SER A 36 30.38 -2.54 1.30
CA SER A 36 29.58 -3.32 0.34
C SER A 36 28.19 -2.73 0.08
N TRP A 37 27.61 -2.01 1.03
CA TRP A 37 26.24 -1.48 0.91
C TRP A 37 26.15 -0.22 0.04
N ALA A 38 27.19 0.62 -0.02
CA ALA A 38 27.14 1.85 -0.80
C ALA A 38 26.86 1.61 -2.30
N PRO A 39 27.51 0.64 -2.98
CA PRO A 39 27.17 0.32 -4.38
C PRO A 39 25.76 -0.23 -4.58
N TYR A 40 25.18 -0.91 -3.58
CA TYR A 40 23.77 -1.37 -3.67
C TYR A 40 22.79 -0.21 -3.60
N LEU A 41 22.99 0.74 -2.69
CA LEU A 41 22.17 1.95 -2.61
C LEU A 41 22.24 2.76 -3.89
N GLU A 42 23.43 2.97 -4.43
CA GLU A 42 23.62 3.71 -5.69
C GLU A 42 22.93 2.99 -6.87
N ARG A 43 23.07 1.67 -6.97
CA ARG A 43 22.40 0.86 -7.99
C ARG A 43 20.88 0.92 -7.84
N ASN A 44 20.38 0.85 -6.60
CA ASN A 44 18.93 0.95 -6.34
C ASN A 44 18.38 2.28 -6.85
N ALA A 45 19.01 3.38 -6.47
CA ALA A 45 18.60 4.73 -6.85
C ALA A 45 18.66 4.97 -8.36
N ARG A 46 19.80 4.61 -8.99
CA ARG A 46 20.07 4.99 -10.37
C ARG A 46 19.68 3.97 -11.43
N THR A 47 19.43 2.73 -11.02
CA THR A 47 19.15 1.65 -11.96
C THR A 47 17.87 0.91 -11.62
N THR A 48 17.73 0.38 -10.40
CA THR A 48 16.63 -0.52 -10.06
C THR A 48 15.29 0.19 -10.10
N ILE A 49 15.15 1.32 -9.40
CA ILE A 49 13.89 2.10 -9.38
C ILE A 49 13.51 2.61 -10.78
N PRO A 50 14.41 3.28 -11.55
CA PRO A 50 14.08 3.69 -12.92
C PRO A 50 13.78 2.53 -13.88
N HIS A 51 14.45 1.38 -13.71
CA HIS A 51 14.19 0.18 -14.49
C HIS A 51 12.80 -0.39 -14.19
N ALA A 52 12.42 -0.51 -12.92
CA ALA A 52 11.09 -0.98 -12.52
C ALA A 52 10.00 -0.07 -13.09
N GLN A 53 10.14 1.26 -12.97
CA GLN A 53 9.22 2.22 -13.58
C GLN A 53 9.07 1.99 -15.08
N SER A 54 10.20 1.89 -15.81
CA SER A 54 10.19 1.68 -17.26
C SER A 54 9.46 0.39 -17.67
N TRP A 55 9.54 -0.67 -16.88
CA TRP A 55 8.80 -1.90 -17.15
C TRP A 55 7.31 -1.76 -16.87
N MET A 56 6.90 -1.14 -15.76
CA MET A 56 5.49 -0.90 -15.45
C MET A 56 4.82 -0.03 -16.52
N GLU A 57 5.52 0.97 -17.04
CA GLU A 57 5.05 1.78 -18.17
C GLU A 57 4.88 0.94 -19.45
N ARG A 58 5.89 0.12 -19.81
CA ARG A 58 5.86 -0.76 -20.99
C ARG A 58 4.79 -1.84 -20.92
N LEU A 59 4.55 -2.37 -19.71
CA LEU A 59 3.53 -3.37 -19.47
C LEU A 59 2.11 -2.77 -19.38
N GLY A 60 1.98 -1.45 -19.49
CA GLY A 60 0.71 -0.74 -19.47
C GLY A 60 0.08 -0.56 -18.09
N TRP A 61 0.80 -0.94 -17.00
CA TRP A 61 0.24 -0.85 -15.65
C TRP A 61 0.00 0.60 -15.22
N VAL A 62 0.93 1.50 -15.53
CA VAL A 62 0.74 2.95 -15.31
C VAL A 62 -0.37 3.49 -16.23
N GLY A 63 -0.45 3.00 -17.46
CA GLY A 63 -1.49 3.39 -18.43
C GLY A 63 -2.90 3.00 -18.02
N ASN A 64 -3.08 2.00 -17.13
CA ASN A 64 -4.39 1.62 -16.62
C ASN A 64 -5.10 2.79 -15.91
N PHE A 65 -4.38 3.61 -15.14
CA PHE A 65 -4.98 4.78 -14.48
C PHE A 65 -5.48 5.81 -15.49
N THR A 66 -4.73 6.06 -16.56
CA THR A 66 -5.18 6.94 -17.65
C THR A 66 -6.43 6.37 -18.33
N ALA A 67 -6.44 5.08 -18.62
CA ALA A 67 -7.59 4.41 -19.24
C ALA A 67 -8.84 4.42 -18.33
N ALA A 68 -8.66 4.40 -17.00
CA ALA A 68 -9.76 4.56 -16.05
C ALA A 68 -10.38 5.96 -16.15
N VAL A 69 -9.55 7.01 -16.23
CA VAL A 69 -10.01 8.39 -16.44
C VAL A 69 -10.74 8.56 -17.78
N GLU A 70 -10.24 7.91 -18.82
CA GLU A 70 -10.82 7.98 -20.18
C GLU A 70 -12.06 7.10 -20.37
N GLY A 71 -12.42 6.26 -19.38
CA GLY A 71 -13.55 5.34 -19.45
C GLY A 71 -13.32 4.16 -20.41
N THR A 72 -12.07 3.85 -20.75
CA THR A 72 -11.70 2.78 -21.69
C THR A 72 -11.12 1.55 -21.00
N ILE A 73 -10.97 1.60 -19.68
CA ILE A 73 -10.22 0.61 -18.88
C ILE A 73 -10.72 -0.82 -19.04
N ALA A 74 -12.01 -1.06 -19.19
CA ALA A 74 -12.57 -2.39 -19.34
C ALA A 74 -12.04 -3.12 -20.59
N ASP A 75 -11.73 -2.38 -21.65
CA ASP A 75 -11.27 -2.94 -22.93
C ASP A 75 -9.75 -3.09 -23.01
N VAL A 76 -9.00 -2.23 -22.30
CA VAL A 76 -7.55 -2.10 -22.53
C VAL A 76 -6.69 -2.46 -21.32
N ARG A 77 -7.27 -2.76 -20.17
CA ARG A 77 -6.52 -3.03 -18.93
C ARG A 77 -5.46 -4.10 -19.12
N GLN A 78 -4.28 -3.86 -18.59
CA GLN A 78 -3.13 -4.75 -18.62
C GLN A 78 -2.73 -5.21 -17.20
N GLY A 79 -2.17 -6.40 -17.15
CA GLY A 79 -1.61 -6.96 -15.92
C GLY A 79 -2.61 -7.72 -15.05
N ARG A 80 -2.14 -8.20 -13.92
CA ARG A 80 -2.91 -8.97 -12.93
C ARG A 80 -3.77 -8.04 -12.07
N GLU A 81 -4.64 -8.62 -11.27
CA GLU A 81 -5.54 -7.93 -10.34
C GLU A 81 -4.79 -6.98 -9.41
N PHE A 82 -3.60 -7.38 -8.99
CA PHE A 82 -2.72 -6.63 -8.08
C PHE A 82 -1.77 -5.63 -8.75
N SER A 83 -1.82 -5.42 -10.07
CA SER A 83 -0.85 -4.57 -10.79
C SER A 83 -0.78 -3.14 -10.28
N ASP A 84 -1.88 -2.60 -9.75
CA ASP A 84 -1.90 -1.27 -9.13
C ASP A 84 -0.96 -1.21 -7.92
N SER A 85 -0.89 -2.28 -7.12
CA SER A 85 -0.02 -2.35 -5.95
C SER A 85 1.47 -2.26 -6.31
N ASP A 86 1.88 -2.78 -7.46
CA ASP A 86 3.27 -2.72 -7.90
C ASP A 86 3.69 -1.28 -8.24
N VAL A 87 2.78 -0.50 -8.82
CA VAL A 87 3.00 0.94 -9.03
C VAL A 87 3.13 1.67 -7.69
N TYR A 88 2.28 1.35 -6.71
CA TYR A 88 2.36 1.96 -5.37
C TYR A 88 3.64 1.55 -4.61
N LYS A 89 4.07 0.29 -4.68
CA LYS A 89 5.36 -0.18 -4.13
C LYS A 89 6.55 0.56 -4.74
N LEU A 90 6.50 0.83 -6.06
CA LEU A 90 7.50 1.65 -6.72
C LEU A 90 7.51 3.07 -6.16
N MET A 91 6.35 3.68 -5.97
CA MET A 91 6.23 5.02 -5.39
C MET A 91 6.71 5.07 -3.94
N GLU A 92 6.45 4.03 -3.15
CA GLU A 92 7.01 3.90 -1.81
C GLU A 92 8.55 3.90 -1.84
N ALA A 93 9.14 3.09 -2.73
CA ALA A 93 10.59 3.05 -2.90
C ALA A 93 11.16 4.41 -3.34
N MET A 94 10.47 5.13 -4.23
CA MET A 94 10.84 6.50 -4.63
C MET A 94 10.77 7.46 -3.44
N ALA A 95 9.70 7.42 -2.63
CA ALA A 95 9.54 8.29 -1.48
C ALA A 95 10.65 8.10 -0.45
N TRP A 96 11.03 6.85 -0.13
CA TRP A 96 12.16 6.57 0.76
C TRP A 96 13.49 7.03 0.17
N GLU A 97 13.71 6.88 -1.12
CA GLU A 97 14.93 7.34 -1.80
C GLU A 97 15.02 8.88 -1.83
N ILE A 98 13.91 9.56 -2.05
CA ILE A 98 13.82 11.03 -1.95
C ILE A 98 14.18 11.49 -0.54
N GLY A 99 13.61 10.84 0.49
CA GLY A 99 13.92 11.15 1.88
C GLY A 99 15.41 10.93 2.24
N ARG A 100 16.05 9.94 1.62
CA ARG A 100 17.47 9.63 1.83
C ARG A 100 18.40 10.61 1.13
N THR A 101 18.05 11.09 -0.07
CA THR A 101 18.98 11.79 -0.97
C THR A 101 18.57 13.21 -1.32
N GLY A 102 17.27 13.51 -1.29
CA GLY A 102 16.74 14.75 -1.84
C GLY A 102 16.87 14.84 -3.38
N ASP A 103 16.98 13.70 -4.09
CA ASP A 103 17.19 13.65 -5.53
C ASP A 103 16.02 14.28 -6.31
N PRO A 104 16.24 15.41 -7.03
CA PRO A 104 15.17 16.10 -7.76
C PRO A 104 14.64 15.30 -8.96
N ASP A 105 15.43 14.41 -9.55
CA ASP A 105 14.96 13.55 -10.63
C ASP A 105 14.00 12.48 -10.10
N MET A 106 14.27 11.91 -8.92
CA MET A 106 13.38 10.98 -8.27
C MET A 106 12.08 11.66 -7.85
N GLU A 107 12.17 12.89 -7.30
CA GLU A 107 11.00 13.71 -6.98
C GLU A 107 10.13 13.97 -8.21
N ARG A 108 10.72 14.37 -9.32
CA ARG A 108 10.00 14.59 -10.58
C ARG A 108 9.26 13.33 -11.05
N ARG A 109 9.91 12.16 -10.99
CA ARG A 109 9.29 10.88 -11.34
C ARG A 109 8.11 10.53 -10.45
N PHE A 110 8.23 10.75 -9.15
CA PHE A 110 7.14 10.57 -8.20
C PHE A 110 5.94 11.45 -8.55
N GLN A 111 6.17 12.73 -8.84
CA GLN A 111 5.13 13.68 -9.21
C GLN A 111 4.49 13.36 -10.57
N GLU A 112 5.24 12.86 -11.53
CA GLU A 112 4.72 12.39 -12.83
C GLU A 112 3.74 11.20 -12.63
N LEU A 113 4.07 10.24 -11.79
CA LEU A 113 3.14 9.14 -11.43
C LEU A 113 1.93 9.65 -10.65
N THR A 114 2.12 10.57 -9.71
CA THR A 114 1.02 11.21 -8.97
C THR A 114 0.02 11.85 -9.92
N ALA A 115 0.50 12.59 -10.92
CA ALA A 115 -0.34 13.26 -11.91
C ALA A 115 -1.16 12.29 -12.78
N VAL A 116 -0.73 11.05 -12.91
CA VAL A 116 -1.45 9.99 -13.65
C VAL A 116 -2.45 9.27 -12.74
N ILE A 117 -2.08 9.00 -11.48
CA ILE A 117 -2.85 8.18 -10.56
C ILE A 117 -4.02 8.95 -9.94
N VAL A 118 -3.75 10.16 -9.42
CA VAL A 118 -4.75 10.92 -8.65
C VAL A 118 -6.04 11.20 -9.42
N PRO A 119 -6.00 11.56 -10.72
CA PRO A 119 -7.22 11.78 -11.49
C PRO A 119 -8.13 10.55 -11.66
N ALA A 120 -7.58 9.33 -11.48
CA ALA A 120 -8.36 8.08 -11.57
C ALA A 120 -9.18 7.79 -10.30
N GLN A 121 -9.00 8.57 -9.23
CA GLN A 121 -9.77 8.41 -8.00
C GLN A 121 -11.20 8.92 -8.20
N GLU A 122 -12.17 8.11 -7.77
CA GLU A 122 -13.58 8.46 -7.83
C GLU A 122 -14.00 9.42 -6.70
N ASP A 123 -15.15 10.06 -6.84
CA ASP A 123 -15.62 11.13 -5.93
C ASP A 123 -15.76 10.65 -4.48
N ASP A 124 -16.13 9.37 -4.27
CA ASP A 124 -16.24 8.75 -2.96
C ASP A 124 -14.90 8.26 -2.36
N GLY A 125 -13.78 8.53 -3.04
CA GLY A 125 -12.46 8.15 -2.60
C GLY A 125 -11.98 6.76 -3.08
N TYR A 126 -12.83 5.97 -3.73
CA TYR A 126 -12.43 4.68 -4.31
C TYR A 126 -11.36 4.86 -5.39
N LEU A 127 -10.38 3.97 -5.42
CA LEU A 127 -9.32 3.95 -6.43
C LEU A 127 -8.84 2.52 -6.69
N ASN A 128 -9.18 1.99 -7.84
CA ASN A 128 -8.71 0.69 -8.35
C ASN A 128 -8.89 0.65 -9.86
N THR A 129 -8.00 -0.02 -10.61
CA THR A 129 -8.11 -0.10 -12.07
C THR A 129 -8.75 -1.40 -12.57
N ARG A 130 -9.04 -2.36 -11.68
CA ARG A 130 -9.58 -3.68 -12.04
C ARG A 130 -11.08 -3.81 -11.81
N PHE A 131 -11.63 -3.07 -10.86
CA PHE A 131 -13.02 -3.20 -10.44
C PHE A 131 -13.74 -1.85 -10.44
N GLY A 132 -15.06 -1.90 -10.59
CA GLY A 132 -15.94 -0.77 -10.34
C GLY A 132 -16.21 0.14 -11.53
N HIS A 133 -15.40 0.09 -12.57
CA HIS A 133 -15.62 0.89 -13.78
C HIS A 133 -16.69 0.26 -14.70
N GLU A 134 -17.25 1.05 -15.62
CA GLU A 134 -18.21 0.55 -16.61
C GLU A 134 -17.61 -0.61 -17.41
N GLY A 135 -18.33 -1.72 -17.50
CA GLY A 135 -17.88 -2.94 -18.18
C GLY A 135 -16.96 -3.85 -17.38
N GLN A 136 -16.64 -3.49 -16.14
CA GLN A 136 -15.88 -4.34 -15.22
C GLN A 136 -16.78 -4.97 -14.15
N GLU A 137 -16.23 -5.91 -13.37
CA GLU A 137 -16.88 -6.48 -12.20
C GLU A 137 -17.11 -5.41 -11.12
N PRO A 138 -18.18 -5.57 -10.30
CA PRO A 138 -18.44 -4.63 -9.22
C PRO A 138 -17.28 -4.53 -8.22
N ARG A 139 -17.15 -3.39 -7.57
CA ARG A 139 -16.25 -3.20 -6.43
C ARG A 139 -16.52 -4.24 -5.35
N TYR A 140 -15.45 -4.75 -4.71
CA TYR A 140 -15.54 -5.67 -3.57
C TYR A 140 -16.33 -6.96 -3.87
N SER A 141 -16.32 -7.41 -5.11
CA SER A 141 -16.98 -8.65 -5.55
C SER A 141 -16.09 -9.89 -5.48
N ASP A 142 -14.76 -9.72 -5.38
CA ASP A 142 -13.77 -10.80 -5.27
C ASP A 142 -12.77 -10.51 -4.15
N PHE A 143 -13.02 -11.04 -2.96
CA PHE A 143 -12.10 -10.90 -1.84
C PHE A 143 -11.00 -11.97 -1.84
N GLU A 144 -11.17 -13.06 -2.56
CA GLU A 144 -10.16 -14.13 -2.64
C GLU A 144 -8.95 -13.68 -3.45
N TRP A 145 -9.17 -13.25 -4.70
CA TRP A 145 -8.12 -12.92 -5.66
C TRP A 145 -8.12 -11.49 -6.17
N GLY A 146 -9.16 -10.74 -5.92
CA GLY A 146 -9.36 -9.40 -6.49
C GLY A 146 -8.35 -8.35 -6.04
N HIS A 147 -7.74 -8.51 -4.87
CA HIS A 147 -6.65 -7.65 -4.36
C HIS A 147 -7.00 -6.16 -4.17
N GLU A 148 -8.28 -5.77 -4.10
CA GLU A 148 -8.65 -4.36 -3.93
C GLU A 148 -8.10 -3.77 -2.65
N LEU A 149 -8.33 -4.45 -1.50
CA LEU A 149 -7.80 -4.02 -0.19
C LEU A 149 -6.27 -4.10 -0.13
N TYR A 150 -5.66 -5.09 -0.79
CA TYR A 150 -4.21 -5.21 -0.91
C TYR A 150 -3.60 -4.02 -1.68
N CYS A 151 -4.20 -3.64 -2.81
CA CYS A 151 -3.78 -2.47 -3.58
C CYS A 151 -3.94 -1.18 -2.77
N ALA A 152 -5.07 -1.02 -2.07
CA ALA A 152 -5.29 0.11 -1.17
C ALA A 152 -4.21 0.15 -0.08
N GLY A 153 -3.89 -0.98 0.57
CA GLY A 153 -2.82 -1.07 1.57
C GLY A 153 -1.48 -0.54 1.06
N HIS A 154 -1.05 -0.98 -0.11
CA HIS A 154 0.22 -0.50 -0.70
C HIS A 154 0.19 0.99 -1.09
N MET A 155 -0.96 1.52 -1.51
CA MET A 155 -1.10 2.96 -1.71
C MET A 155 -0.93 3.74 -0.40
N LEU A 156 -1.54 3.25 0.68
CA LEU A 156 -1.39 3.86 2.02
C LEU A 156 0.07 3.78 2.50
N GLN A 157 0.78 2.66 2.27
CA GLN A 157 2.21 2.53 2.59
C GLN A 157 3.06 3.56 1.84
N ALA A 158 2.84 3.72 0.54
CA ALA A 158 3.53 4.73 -0.26
C ALA A 158 3.26 6.16 0.25
N ALA A 159 2.01 6.44 0.65
CA ALA A 159 1.63 7.73 1.23
C ALA A 159 2.28 7.97 2.60
N ILE A 160 2.39 6.93 3.45
CA ILE A 160 3.11 7.00 4.73
C ILE A 160 4.58 7.34 4.50
N ALA A 161 5.23 6.67 3.55
CA ALA A 161 6.60 6.96 3.16
C ALA A 161 6.75 8.43 2.72
N ARG A 162 5.81 8.90 1.88
CA ARG A 162 5.79 10.27 1.38
C ARG A 162 5.60 11.30 2.51
N LEU A 163 4.62 11.09 3.39
CA LEU A 163 4.37 11.94 4.57
C LEU A 163 5.60 12.05 5.47
N ARG A 164 6.31 10.93 5.69
CA ARG A 164 7.49 10.86 6.57
C ARG A 164 8.75 11.42 5.96
N THR A 165 8.83 11.56 4.64
CA THR A 165 10.03 12.03 3.93
C THR A 165 9.92 13.48 3.48
N THR A 166 8.81 13.86 2.87
CA THR A 166 8.63 15.18 2.24
C THR A 166 7.42 15.94 2.77
N GLY A 167 6.48 15.25 3.44
CA GLY A 167 5.25 15.85 3.94
C GLY A 167 4.05 15.67 2.99
N PRO A 168 2.93 16.35 3.27
CA PRO A 168 1.69 16.17 2.53
C PRO A 168 1.76 16.75 1.10
N ASP A 169 1.11 16.05 0.16
CA ASP A 169 0.92 16.45 -1.23
C ASP A 169 -0.37 15.82 -1.81
N ASP A 170 -0.60 15.97 -3.12
CA ASP A 170 -1.79 15.46 -3.79
C ASP A 170 -1.91 13.94 -3.71
N PHE A 171 -0.79 13.21 -3.78
CA PHE A 171 -0.80 11.74 -3.64
C PHE A 171 -1.24 11.31 -2.24
N THR A 172 -0.68 11.95 -1.22
CA THR A 172 -1.06 11.66 0.18
C THR A 172 -2.50 12.03 0.48
N ALA A 173 -3.00 13.13 -0.11
CA ALA A 173 -4.40 13.52 0.01
C ALA A 173 -5.34 12.49 -0.64
N ALA A 174 -4.97 11.95 -1.80
CA ALA A 174 -5.72 10.88 -2.44
C ALA A 174 -5.72 9.59 -1.61
N ALA A 175 -4.58 9.21 -1.04
CA ALA A 175 -4.49 8.03 -0.17
C ALA A 175 -5.34 8.18 1.11
N VAL A 176 -5.39 9.38 1.71
CA VAL A 176 -6.29 9.65 2.84
C VAL A 176 -7.76 9.44 2.44
N ARG A 177 -8.18 9.91 1.26
CA ARG A 177 -9.55 9.65 0.77
C ARG A 177 -9.83 8.16 0.56
N VAL A 178 -8.81 7.37 0.11
CA VAL A 178 -8.95 5.90 0.07
C VAL A 178 -9.19 5.33 1.46
N ALA A 179 -8.41 5.73 2.46
CA ALA A 179 -8.58 5.26 3.83
C ALA A 179 -9.94 5.66 4.43
N ASP A 180 -10.43 6.86 4.12
CA ASP A 180 -11.76 7.34 4.51
C ASP A 180 -12.86 6.49 3.88
N HIS A 181 -12.78 6.24 2.57
CA HIS A 181 -13.68 5.34 1.86
C HIS A 181 -13.71 3.93 2.48
N LEU A 182 -12.55 3.36 2.81
CA LEU A 182 -12.50 2.06 3.49
C LEU A 182 -13.20 2.09 4.86
N CYS A 183 -13.06 3.18 5.63
CA CYS A 183 -13.77 3.35 6.89
C CYS A 183 -15.30 3.43 6.70
N GLU A 184 -15.78 4.04 5.63
CA GLU A 184 -17.20 4.11 5.31
C GLU A 184 -17.76 2.75 4.89
N VAL A 185 -17.03 2.01 4.06
CA VAL A 185 -17.49 0.71 3.53
C VAL A 185 -17.36 -0.41 4.56
N PHE A 186 -16.26 -0.47 5.30
CA PHE A 186 -15.90 -1.61 6.17
C PHE A 186 -15.91 -1.27 7.66
N GLY A 187 -16.22 -0.03 8.05
CA GLY A 187 -16.30 0.38 9.44
C GLY A 187 -17.48 -0.25 10.20
N ASP A 188 -17.79 0.28 11.39
CA ASP A 188 -18.85 -0.24 12.23
C ASP A 188 -20.22 -0.23 11.53
N GLY A 189 -20.81 -1.42 11.41
CA GLY A 189 -22.07 -1.62 10.70
C GLY A 189 -21.92 -1.71 9.16
N GLY A 190 -20.70 -1.61 8.65
CA GLY A 190 -20.38 -1.81 7.24
C GLY A 190 -20.21 -3.29 6.88
N LEU A 191 -19.57 -3.52 5.73
CA LEU A 191 -19.36 -4.86 5.18
C LEU A 191 -18.40 -5.69 6.04
N ASP A 192 -18.82 -6.89 6.44
CA ASP A 192 -17.98 -7.89 7.08
C ASP A 192 -17.23 -8.69 6.00
N ALA A 193 -15.98 -8.34 5.77
CA ALA A 193 -15.13 -9.02 4.80
C ALA A 193 -13.66 -8.95 5.19
N VAL A 194 -12.86 -9.83 4.60
CA VAL A 194 -11.39 -9.84 4.71
C VAL A 194 -10.78 -10.08 3.35
N CYS A 195 -9.65 -9.46 3.06
CA CYS A 195 -8.90 -9.71 1.83
C CYS A 195 -8.19 -11.07 1.89
N GLY A 196 -8.17 -11.81 0.81
CA GLY A 196 -7.36 -13.03 0.70
C GLY A 196 -5.86 -12.78 0.92
N HIS A 197 -5.40 -11.56 0.67
CA HIS A 197 -4.01 -11.14 0.88
C HIS A 197 -3.94 -10.01 1.93
N PRO A 198 -3.52 -10.32 3.19
CA PRO A 198 -3.33 -9.33 4.24
C PRO A 198 -2.27 -8.29 3.86
N GLU A 199 -2.59 -7.01 3.98
CA GLU A 199 -1.71 -5.88 3.76
C GLU A 199 -2.30 -4.59 4.34
N VAL A 200 -3.58 -4.35 4.07
CA VAL A 200 -4.27 -3.11 4.43
C VAL A 200 -4.26 -2.85 5.95
N GLU A 201 -4.23 -3.91 6.76
CA GLU A 201 -4.24 -3.84 8.22
C GLU A 201 -3.00 -3.10 8.75
N THR A 202 -1.82 -3.47 8.29
CA THR A 202 -0.56 -2.81 8.68
C THR A 202 -0.49 -1.38 8.19
N ALA A 203 -0.92 -1.14 6.96
CA ALA A 203 -0.95 0.18 6.36
C ALA A 203 -1.90 1.14 7.10
N LEU A 204 -3.10 0.69 7.47
CA LEU A 204 -4.06 1.50 8.24
C LEU A 204 -3.53 1.85 9.64
N VAL A 205 -2.87 0.91 10.33
CA VAL A 205 -2.24 1.19 11.64
C VAL A 205 -1.19 2.28 11.51
N GLU A 206 -0.27 2.16 10.54
CA GLU A 206 0.80 3.12 10.36
C GLU A 206 0.30 4.48 9.86
N LEU A 207 -0.73 4.50 9.01
CA LEU A 207 -1.37 5.75 8.58
C LEU A 207 -2.05 6.44 9.78
N GLY A 208 -2.81 5.69 10.59
CA GLY A 208 -3.46 6.20 11.79
C GLY A 208 -2.47 6.82 12.78
N ARG A 209 -1.31 6.17 12.97
CA ARG A 209 -0.23 6.70 13.80
C ARG A 209 0.44 7.93 13.20
N THR A 210 0.59 7.97 11.87
CA THR A 210 1.25 9.09 11.18
C THR A 210 0.41 10.35 11.22
N LEU A 211 -0.92 10.21 11.09
CA LEU A 211 -1.87 11.31 11.03
C LEU A 211 -2.54 11.62 12.38
N ASP A 212 -2.29 10.83 13.42
CA ASP A 212 -3.01 10.86 14.70
C ASP A 212 -4.53 10.65 14.53
N GLU A 213 -4.90 9.68 13.64
CA GLU A 213 -6.28 9.38 13.27
C GLU A 213 -6.68 7.96 13.71
N PRO A 214 -7.28 7.81 14.90
CA PRO A 214 -7.53 6.51 15.51
C PRO A 214 -8.55 5.64 14.77
N ARG A 215 -9.43 6.20 13.92
CA ARG A 215 -10.41 5.43 13.15
C ARG A 215 -9.75 4.45 12.16
N TYR A 216 -8.58 4.78 11.61
CA TYR A 216 -7.84 3.87 10.74
C TYR A 216 -7.30 2.66 11.51
N THR A 217 -6.76 2.90 12.71
CA THR A 217 -6.33 1.80 13.60
C THR A 217 -7.51 0.94 14.05
N ALA A 218 -8.68 1.55 14.31
CA ALA A 218 -9.89 0.82 14.66
C ALA A 218 -10.37 -0.07 13.50
N LEU A 219 -10.32 0.41 12.25
CA LEU A 219 -10.65 -0.39 11.08
C LEU A 219 -9.68 -1.57 10.91
N ALA A 220 -8.37 -1.35 11.08
CA ALA A 220 -7.38 -2.44 11.06
C ALA A 220 -7.68 -3.52 12.11
N ALA A 221 -7.99 -3.09 13.34
CA ALA A 221 -8.38 -4.01 14.40
C ALA A 221 -9.65 -4.82 14.06
N ARG A 222 -10.62 -4.19 13.37
CA ARG A 222 -11.81 -4.87 12.88
C ARG A 222 -11.47 -5.94 11.84
N PHE A 223 -10.64 -5.65 10.84
CA PHE A 223 -10.20 -6.64 9.86
C PHE A 223 -9.52 -7.84 10.53
N LEU A 224 -8.63 -7.60 11.49
CA LEU A 224 -7.98 -8.66 12.28
C LEU A 224 -8.98 -9.46 13.11
N ALA A 225 -10.00 -8.83 13.67
CA ALA A 225 -11.06 -9.50 14.44
C ALA A 225 -12.02 -10.32 13.56
N LEU A 226 -12.14 -9.98 12.29
CA LEU A 226 -12.95 -10.70 11.30
C LEU A 226 -12.19 -11.88 10.67
N ARG A 227 -10.88 -11.80 10.57
CA ARG A 227 -10.05 -12.85 9.96
C ARG A 227 -10.10 -14.14 10.78
N GLY A 228 -10.13 -15.27 10.07
CA GLY A 228 -10.24 -16.61 10.68
C GLY A 228 -11.65 -17.02 11.02
N ARG A 229 -12.64 -16.40 10.38
CA ARG A 229 -14.07 -16.72 10.57
C ARG A 229 -14.73 -17.36 9.34
N GLY A 230 -13.93 -17.72 8.35
CA GLY A 230 -14.43 -18.34 7.11
C GLY A 230 -15.22 -17.39 6.23
N LEU A 231 -14.94 -16.08 6.28
CA LEU A 231 -15.67 -15.05 5.52
C LEU A 231 -15.41 -15.14 4.01
N LEU A 232 -14.29 -15.73 3.59
CA LEU A 232 -14.01 -15.99 2.17
C LEU A 232 -14.85 -17.14 1.59
N GLY A 233 -15.52 -17.94 2.44
CA GLY A 233 -16.42 -19.00 2.01
C GLY A 233 -15.70 -20.21 1.43
N GLU A 234 -16.29 -20.81 0.38
CA GLU A 234 -15.64 -21.88 -0.39
C GLU A 234 -14.68 -21.27 -1.40
N ILE A 235 -13.39 -21.55 -1.25
CA ILE A 235 -12.30 -20.94 -2.01
C ILE A 235 -11.35 -22.00 -2.57
N GLU A 236 -10.66 -21.68 -3.68
CA GLU A 236 -9.90 -22.62 -4.50
C GLU A 236 -8.85 -23.40 -3.73
N PHE A 237 -8.06 -22.73 -2.86
CA PHE A 237 -6.96 -23.35 -2.08
C PHE A 237 -7.33 -23.64 -0.63
N GLY A 238 -8.60 -23.45 -0.25
CA GLY A 238 -9.08 -23.62 1.11
C GLY A 238 -8.76 -22.45 2.04
N GLN A 239 -9.52 -22.33 3.11
CA GLN A 239 -9.45 -21.20 4.04
C GLN A 239 -8.09 -21.07 4.72
N GLN A 240 -7.42 -22.20 5.01
CA GLN A 240 -6.08 -22.20 5.60
C GLN A 240 -5.03 -21.47 4.73
N TYR A 241 -5.14 -21.59 3.42
CA TYR A 241 -4.23 -20.88 2.50
C TYR A 241 -4.32 -19.36 2.68
N PHE A 242 -5.50 -18.82 2.91
CA PHE A 242 -5.78 -17.41 3.10
C PHE A 242 -5.85 -16.98 4.58
N GLN A 243 -5.49 -17.87 5.52
CA GLN A 243 -5.55 -17.59 6.96
C GLN A 243 -6.94 -17.15 7.45
N ASP A 244 -8.00 -17.77 6.92
CA ASP A 244 -9.39 -17.47 7.28
C ASP A 244 -10.11 -18.66 7.97
N ASP A 245 -9.36 -19.68 8.42
CA ASP A 245 -9.83 -20.87 9.11
C ASP A 245 -9.73 -20.80 10.63
N GLU A 246 -8.85 -19.95 11.16
CA GLU A 246 -8.62 -19.81 12.59
C GLU A 246 -8.39 -18.33 12.95
N PRO A 247 -9.04 -17.81 14.02
CA PRO A 247 -8.82 -16.44 14.46
C PRO A 247 -7.34 -16.14 14.74
N VAL A 248 -6.87 -14.97 14.35
CA VAL A 248 -5.45 -14.55 14.48
C VAL A 248 -4.92 -14.71 15.90
N TYR A 249 -5.77 -14.46 16.93
CA TYR A 249 -5.38 -14.55 18.33
C TYR A 249 -5.26 -15.98 18.86
N ASP A 250 -5.84 -16.96 18.15
CA ASP A 250 -5.84 -18.38 18.51
C ASP A 250 -4.82 -19.17 17.69
N ALA A 251 -4.36 -18.60 16.56
CA ALA A 251 -3.44 -19.24 15.65
C ALA A 251 -2.07 -19.47 16.30
N SER A 252 -1.61 -20.74 16.26
CA SER A 252 -0.30 -21.14 16.82
C SER A 252 0.87 -20.72 15.94
N VAL A 253 0.64 -20.61 14.64
CA VAL A 253 1.63 -20.17 13.62
C VAL A 253 0.90 -19.37 12.57
N LEU A 254 1.31 -18.12 12.40
CA LEU A 254 0.86 -17.31 11.29
C LEU A 254 1.66 -17.66 10.03
N ARG A 255 0.94 -17.81 8.92
CA ARG A 255 1.56 -18.07 7.62
C ARG A 255 2.44 -16.89 7.20
N SER A 256 3.60 -17.18 6.63
CA SER A 256 4.40 -16.24 5.86
C SER A 256 4.45 -16.65 4.39
N GLU A 257 4.75 -15.74 3.49
CA GLU A 257 4.95 -16.06 2.06
C GLU A 257 6.09 -17.08 1.85
N GLU A 258 7.04 -17.14 2.78
CA GLU A 258 8.13 -18.11 2.77
C GLU A 258 7.63 -19.56 2.86
N HIS A 259 6.56 -19.83 3.61
CA HIS A 259 5.94 -21.15 3.67
C HIS A 259 5.27 -21.55 2.35
N THR A 260 4.79 -20.62 1.54
CA THR A 260 4.23 -20.92 0.21
C THR A 260 5.30 -21.32 -0.79
N SER A 261 6.48 -20.75 -0.73
CA SER A 261 7.59 -21.13 -1.62
C SER A 261 8.13 -22.51 -1.30
N GLU A 262 8.12 -22.93 -0.04
CA GLU A 262 8.50 -24.30 0.36
C GLU A 262 7.48 -25.34 -0.12
N LEU A 263 6.17 -25.05 -0.02
CA LEU A 263 5.13 -25.95 -0.54
C LEU A 263 5.18 -26.09 -2.07
N GLN A 264 5.52 -25.03 -2.80
CA GLN A 264 5.69 -25.08 -4.25
C GLN A 264 6.96 -25.82 -4.71
N SER A 265 7.99 -25.89 -3.86
CA SER A 265 9.23 -26.61 -4.18
C SER A 265 9.11 -28.13 -4.01
N HIS A 266 8.04 -28.63 -3.41
CA HIS A 266 7.79 -30.05 -3.18
C HIS A 266 6.69 -30.65 -4.09
N ALA A 267 6.13 -29.87 -4.99
CA ALA A 267 5.17 -30.30 -6.02
C ALA A 267 5.84 -30.42 -7.38
#